data_f2da811beba021a47a4f37db6bd602b9
#
_entry.id   f2da811beba021a47a4f37db6bd602b9
#
_cell.length_a   1.000
_cell.length_b   1.000
_cell.length_c   1.000
_cell.angle_alpha   90.00
_cell.angle_beta   90.00
_cell.angle_gamma   90.00
#
_symmetry.space_group_name_H-M   'P 1'
#
loop_
_entity.id
_entity.type
_entity.pdbx_description
1 polymer ?
#
loop_
_entity_poly.entity_id
_entity_poly.type
_entity_poly.pdbx_seq_one_letter_code
_entity_poly.pdbx_strand_id
1 'polypeptide(L)'
;MDVNIALLTVTDTRTFDNDKSGAILVEKIKEAKHQLIDRKICKDNKEDIVKILKEWTNQKDIDVIITTGGTGLTGRDITPEAIDEIADKHIPGFGEVFRTISLKTVGTSSIQSRACAALYNGKYIFALPGSSGGVTDAWDGILKHQLDINHKPCNFVELFPRLKEK
;
A
#
# COMPACT_ATOMS: atom_id res chain seq x y z
N MET A 1 -16.62 0.95 10.53
CA MET A 1 -15.61 2.00 10.82
C MET A 1 -14.94 2.33 9.51
N ASP A 2 -14.98 3.58 9.10
CA ASP A 2 -14.31 4.02 7.88
C ASP A 2 -12.82 4.20 8.17
N VAL A 3 -11.97 3.78 7.23
CA VAL A 3 -10.52 3.94 7.34
C VAL A 3 -10.11 5.14 6.49
N ASN A 4 -9.25 5.97 7.04
CA ASN A 4 -8.71 7.15 6.35
C ASN A 4 -7.42 6.78 5.62
N ILE A 5 -7.42 6.86 4.31
CA ILE A 5 -6.37 6.35 3.44
C ILE A 5 -5.71 7.48 2.66
N ALA A 6 -4.37 7.49 2.62
CA ALA A 6 -3.59 8.27 1.68
C ALA A 6 -3.01 7.36 0.59
N LEU A 7 -3.01 7.83 -0.66
CA LEU A 7 -2.58 7.06 -1.83
C LEU A 7 -1.42 7.75 -2.54
N LEU A 8 -0.29 7.03 -2.68
CA LEU A 8 0.89 7.48 -3.41
C LEU A 8 1.12 6.63 -4.65
N THR A 9 1.14 7.24 -5.82
CA THR A 9 1.63 6.59 -7.04
C THR A 9 3.10 6.94 -7.24
N VAL A 10 3.95 5.91 -7.29
CA VAL A 10 5.39 6.04 -7.53
C VAL A 10 5.66 5.70 -8.99
N THR A 11 6.09 6.69 -9.76
CA THR A 11 6.29 6.55 -11.21
C THR A 11 7.10 7.70 -11.79
N ASP A 12 7.99 7.39 -12.73
CA ASP A 12 8.75 8.41 -13.47
C ASP A 12 7.95 9.05 -14.62
N THR A 13 6.84 8.41 -15.06
CA THR A 13 6.22 8.73 -16.36
C THR A 13 4.74 9.07 -16.31
N ARG A 14 4.01 8.64 -15.27
CA ARG A 14 2.56 8.83 -15.19
C ARG A 14 2.17 10.17 -14.60
N THR A 15 0.99 10.63 -15.00
CA THR A 15 0.27 11.75 -14.40
C THR A 15 -1.08 11.27 -13.88
N PHE A 16 -1.85 12.12 -13.21
CA PHE A 16 -3.20 11.74 -12.76
C PHE A 16 -4.13 11.32 -13.91
N ASP A 17 -3.92 11.84 -15.12
CA ASP A 17 -4.76 11.53 -16.30
C ASP A 17 -4.54 10.11 -16.82
N ASN A 18 -3.37 9.52 -16.62
CA ASN A 18 -3.01 8.20 -17.12
C ASN A 18 -2.59 7.19 -16.04
N ASP A 19 -2.72 7.55 -14.77
CA ASP A 19 -2.45 6.67 -13.63
C ASP A 19 -3.61 5.70 -13.39
N LYS A 20 -3.65 4.62 -14.19
CA LYS A 20 -4.73 3.61 -14.13
C LYS A 20 -4.77 2.88 -12.79
N SER A 21 -3.64 2.44 -12.26
CA SER A 21 -3.58 1.72 -10.97
C SER A 21 -4.05 2.59 -9.81
N GLY A 22 -3.62 3.86 -9.77
CA GLY A 22 -4.09 4.81 -8.76
C GLY A 22 -5.59 5.09 -8.89
N ALA A 23 -6.12 5.23 -10.12
CA ALA A 23 -7.55 5.42 -10.34
C ALA A 23 -8.39 4.22 -9.87
N ILE A 24 -7.93 2.98 -10.14
CA ILE A 24 -8.58 1.76 -9.63
C ILE A 24 -8.63 1.77 -8.11
N LEU A 25 -7.53 2.10 -7.44
CA LEU A 25 -7.50 2.15 -5.98
C LEU A 25 -8.44 3.22 -5.42
N VAL A 26 -8.53 4.40 -6.05
CA VAL A 26 -9.50 5.45 -5.66
C VAL A 26 -10.93 4.92 -5.68
N GLU A 27 -11.32 4.24 -6.76
CA GLU A 27 -12.67 3.67 -6.86
C GLU A 27 -12.91 2.58 -5.80
N LYS A 28 -11.97 1.67 -5.62
CA LYS A 28 -12.08 0.60 -4.60
C LYS A 28 -12.16 1.14 -3.17
N ILE A 29 -11.40 2.18 -2.84
CA ILE A 29 -11.47 2.87 -1.54
C ILE A 29 -12.88 3.43 -1.32
N LYS A 30 -13.45 4.10 -2.31
CA LYS A 30 -14.80 4.67 -2.25
C LYS A 30 -15.88 3.58 -2.13
N GLU A 31 -15.81 2.53 -2.96
CA GLU A 31 -16.75 1.41 -2.94
C GLU A 31 -16.78 0.73 -1.55
N ALA A 32 -15.63 0.63 -0.89
CA ALA A 32 -15.51 0.10 0.47
C ALA A 32 -15.95 1.11 1.56
N LYS A 33 -16.41 2.32 1.18
CA LYS A 33 -16.81 3.39 2.09
C LYS A 33 -15.68 3.91 2.99
N HIS A 34 -14.43 3.76 2.55
CA HIS A 34 -13.29 4.40 3.19
C HIS A 34 -13.09 5.83 2.67
N GLN A 35 -12.33 6.62 3.41
CA GLN A 35 -12.05 8.02 3.06
C GLN A 35 -10.69 8.13 2.40
N LEU A 36 -10.65 8.65 1.18
CA LEU A 36 -9.39 9.07 0.55
C LEU A 36 -9.05 10.49 1.04
N ILE A 37 -8.05 10.59 1.93
CA ILE A 37 -7.65 11.85 2.55
C ILE A 37 -6.73 12.66 1.64
N ASP A 38 -5.75 11.99 1.01
CA ASP A 38 -4.80 12.63 0.10
C ASP A 38 -4.37 11.66 -1.01
N ARG A 39 -4.00 12.21 -2.15
CA ARG A 39 -3.45 11.46 -3.29
C ARG A 39 -2.32 12.24 -3.91
N LYS A 40 -1.13 11.63 -3.98
CA LYS A 40 0.06 12.22 -4.60
C LYS A 40 0.66 11.28 -5.65
N ILE A 41 1.43 11.87 -6.55
CA ILE A 41 2.32 11.14 -7.47
C ILE A 41 3.73 11.66 -7.20
N CYS A 42 4.69 10.77 -7.10
CA CYS A 42 6.11 11.14 -7.06
C CYS A 42 6.95 10.24 -7.98
N LYS A 43 8.16 10.68 -8.26
CA LYS A 43 9.12 9.91 -9.04
C LYS A 43 9.66 8.72 -8.24
N ASP A 44 10.24 7.76 -8.96
CA ASP A 44 11.01 6.64 -8.40
C ASP A 44 12.33 7.16 -7.78
N ASN A 45 12.18 7.90 -6.68
CA ASN A 45 13.24 8.50 -5.89
C ASN A 45 13.01 8.20 -4.42
N LYS A 46 13.98 7.59 -3.75
CA LYS A 46 13.83 7.11 -2.38
C LYS A 46 13.58 8.25 -1.39
N GLU A 47 14.30 9.34 -1.52
CA GLU A 47 14.19 10.50 -0.63
C GLU A 47 12.80 11.15 -0.71
N ASP A 48 12.24 11.27 -1.92
CA ASP A 48 10.90 11.82 -2.14
C ASP A 48 9.83 10.92 -1.53
N ILE A 49 9.95 9.61 -1.75
CA ILE A 49 9.01 8.63 -1.15
C ILE A 49 9.07 8.72 0.38
N VAL A 50 10.26 8.64 0.97
CA VAL A 50 10.46 8.73 2.43
C VAL A 50 9.88 10.01 3.00
N LYS A 51 10.11 11.15 2.34
CA LYS A 51 9.58 12.44 2.76
C LYS A 51 8.06 12.44 2.82
N ILE A 52 7.39 11.97 1.77
CA ILE A 52 5.91 11.90 1.70
C ILE A 52 5.38 10.94 2.77
N LEU A 53 5.98 9.77 2.93
CA LEU A 53 5.56 8.80 3.94
C LEU A 53 5.68 9.37 5.36
N LYS A 54 6.79 10.05 5.68
CA LYS A 54 6.97 10.72 6.98
C LYS A 54 5.97 11.85 7.19
N GLU A 55 5.70 12.66 6.17
CA GLU A 55 4.69 13.72 6.22
C GLU A 55 3.31 13.14 6.55
N TRP A 56 2.87 12.13 5.82
CA TRP A 56 1.56 11.52 6.02
C TRP A 56 1.43 10.75 7.35
N THR A 57 2.48 10.07 7.79
CA THR A 57 2.42 9.35 9.07
C THR A 57 2.38 10.28 10.29
N ASN A 58 2.74 11.55 10.13
CA ASN A 58 2.58 12.57 11.16
C ASN A 58 1.17 13.22 11.18
N GLN A 59 0.37 13.03 10.13
CA GLN A 59 -1.01 13.54 10.09
C GLN A 59 -1.93 12.63 10.91
N LYS A 60 -2.76 13.24 11.77
CA LYS A 60 -3.65 12.48 12.68
C LYS A 60 -4.84 11.83 11.98
N ASP A 61 -5.23 12.39 10.86
CA ASP A 61 -6.39 12.00 10.05
C ASP A 61 -6.08 10.96 8.97
N ILE A 62 -4.88 10.41 8.94
CA ILE A 62 -4.51 9.28 8.07
C ILE A 62 -4.28 8.04 8.95
N ASP A 63 -4.90 6.93 8.62
CA ASP A 63 -4.73 5.64 9.29
C ASP A 63 -3.83 4.70 8.51
N VAL A 64 -3.98 4.71 7.19
CA VAL A 64 -3.32 3.78 6.25
C VAL A 64 -2.75 4.55 5.08
N ILE A 65 -1.56 4.14 4.65
CA ILE A 65 -0.94 4.62 3.42
C ILE A 65 -0.85 3.45 2.44
N ILE A 66 -1.31 3.66 1.22
CA ILE A 66 -1.15 2.72 0.11
C ILE A 66 -0.24 3.36 -0.92
N THR A 67 0.82 2.66 -1.32
CA THR A 67 1.64 3.05 -2.46
C THR A 67 1.41 2.08 -3.62
N THR A 68 1.50 2.55 -4.85
CA THR A 68 1.46 1.73 -6.06
C THR A 68 2.60 2.12 -6.99
N GLY A 69 3.36 1.12 -7.43
CA GLY A 69 4.54 1.30 -8.27
C GLY A 69 5.87 1.17 -7.53
N GLY A 70 6.95 1.00 -8.28
CA GLY A 70 8.31 0.90 -7.77
C GLY A 70 8.64 -0.36 -6.96
N THR A 71 7.88 -1.45 -7.15
CA THR A 71 8.05 -2.72 -6.41
C THR A 71 8.65 -3.86 -7.23
N GLY A 72 9.16 -3.59 -8.42
CA GLY A 72 9.83 -4.58 -9.27
C GLY A 72 11.31 -4.75 -8.96
N LEU A 73 12.06 -5.25 -9.95
CA LEU A 73 13.47 -5.63 -9.81
C LEU A 73 14.42 -4.71 -10.60
N THR A 74 13.90 -3.70 -11.29
CA THR A 74 14.76 -2.78 -12.05
C THR A 74 15.52 -1.83 -11.12
N GLY A 75 16.57 -1.20 -11.63
CA GLY A 75 17.33 -0.22 -10.84
C GLY A 75 16.52 1.03 -10.44
N ARG A 76 15.37 1.26 -11.07
CA ARG A 76 14.45 2.35 -10.71
C ARG A 76 13.44 1.96 -9.64
N ASP A 77 13.17 0.66 -9.45
CA ASP A 77 12.26 0.18 -8.43
C ASP A 77 12.89 0.33 -7.04
N ILE A 78 12.36 1.25 -6.22
CA ILE A 78 12.97 1.65 -4.95
C ILE A 78 11.96 1.78 -3.80
N THR A 79 10.68 1.50 -4.04
CA THR A 79 9.64 1.67 -3.01
C THR A 79 9.87 0.79 -1.78
N PRO A 80 10.22 -0.52 -1.90
CA PRO A 80 10.53 -1.33 -0.74
C PRO A 80 11.69 -0.78 0.09
N GLU A 81 12.75 -0.32 -0.54
CA GLU A 81 13.93 0.26 0.13
C GLU A 81 13.59 1.56 0.86
N ALA A 82 12.68 2.38 0.32
CA ALA A 82 12.19 3.57 1.00
C ALA A 82 11.39 3.23 2.26
N ILE A 83 10.56 2.19 2.20
CA ILE A 83 9.80 1.70 3.36
C ILE A 83 10.73 1.07 4.38
N ASP A 84 11.71 0.26 3.96
CA ASP A 84 12.69 -0.37 4.85
C ASP A 84 13.46 0.65 5.68
N GLU A 85 13.76 1.82 5.12
CA GLU A 85 14.49 2.89 5.81
C GLU A 85 13.74 3.44 7.04
N ILE A 86 12.41 3.42 7.00
CA ILE A 86 11.59 4.05 8.06
C ILE A 86 10.81 3.04 8.91
N ALA A 87 10.66 1.81 8.46
CA ALA A 87 9.76 0.84 9.09
C ALA A 87 10.11 0.58 10.56
N ASP A 88 9.12 0.70 11.44
CA ASP A 88 9.21 0.24 12.84
C ASP A 88 9.07 -1.29 12.91
N LYS A 89 8.19 -1.85 12.07
CA LYS A 89 7.97 -3.31 11.95
C LYS A 89 7.60 -3.64 10.50
N HIS A 90 8.16 -4.73 9.99
CA HIS A 90 7.73 -5.32 8.73
C HIS A 90 6.53 -6.24 8.94
N ILE A 91 5.71 -6.38 7.89
CA ILE A 91 4.57 -7.31 7.83
C ILE A 91 4.82 -8.31 6.69
N PRO A 92 5.70 -9.31 6.90
CA PRO A 92 6.10 -10.25 5.83
C PRO A 92 4.91 -11.00 5.24
N GLY A 93 3.92 -11.34 6.07
CA GLY A 93 2.73 -12.06 5.65
C GLY A 93 1.93 -11.36 4.56
N PHE A 94 1.96 -10.02 4.48
CA PHE A 94 1.29 -9.31 3.39
C PHE A 94 1.87 -9.71 2.03
N GLY A 95 3.18 -9.63 1.86
CA GLY A 95 3.85 -9.98 0.61
C GLY A 95 3.72 -11.47 0.27
N GLU A 96 3.77 -12.35 1.27
CA GLU A 96 3.58 -13.80 1.10
C GLU A 96 2.19 -14.11 0.56
N VAL A 97 1.14 -13.56 1.17
CA VAL A 97 -0.26 -13.76 0.74
C VAL A 97 -0.49 -13.10 -0.63
N PHE A 98 0.03 -11.88 -0.84
CA PHE A 98 -0.09 -11.22 -2.13
C PHE A 98 0.52 -12.06 -3.26
N ARG A 99 1.73 -12.55 -3.11
CA ARG A 99 2.38 -13.38 -4.14
C ARG A 99 1.67 -14.71 -4.34
N THR A 100 1.07 -15.29 -3.32
CA THR A 100 0.23 -16.50 -3.43
C THR A 100 -1.02 -16.22 -4.29
N ILE A 101 -1.68 -15.08 -4.09
CA ILE A 101 -2.82 -14.66 -4.92
C ILE A 101 -2.37 -14.39 -6.35
N SER A 102 -1.31 -13.61 -6.52
CA SER A 102 -0.74 -13.25 -7.82
C SER A 102 -0.29 -14.48 -8.63
N LEU A 103 0.18 -15.54 -7.97
CA LEU A 103 0.54 -16.81 -8.60
C LEU A 103 -0.61 -17.40 -9.43
N LYS A 104 -1.86 -17.22 -8.97
CA LYS A 104 -3.06 -17.72 -9.66
C LYS A 104 -3.39 -16.92 -10.92
N THR A 105 -2.99 -15.66 -11.00
CA THR A 105 -3.31 -14.75 -12.12
C THR A 105 -2.17 -14.64 -13.14
N VAL A 106 -0.92 -14.57 -12.68
CA VAL A 106 0.26 -14.35 -13.53
C VAL A 106 1.28 -15.49 -13.48
N GLY A 107 0.97 -16.59 -12.78
CA GLY A 107 1.87 -17.72 -12.66
C GLY A 107 3.18 -17.36 -11.95
N THR A 108 4.29 -17.97 -12.39
CA THR A 108 5.62 -17.76 -11.80
C THR A 108 6.15 -16.33 -11.91
N SER A 109 5.54 -15.46 -12.73
CA SER A 109 5.91 -14.05 -12.80
C SER A 109 5.68 -13.33 -11.47
N SER A 110 4.86 -13.89 -10.58
CA SER A 110 4.65 -13.38 -9.21
C SER A 110 5.94 -13.28 -8.38
N ILE A 111 6.97 -14.08 -8.68
CA ILE A 111 8.27 -14.03 -7.98
C ILE A 111 9.01 -12.70 -8.18
N GLN A 112 8.69 -11.96 -9.23
CA GLN A 112 9.32 -10.67 -9.51
C GLN A 112 8.73 -9.53 -8.69
N SER A 113 7.60 -9.74 -8.03
CA SER A 113 6.97 -8.73 -7.19
C SER A 113 7.61 -8.65 -5.81
N ARG A 114 8.04 -7.45 -5.43
CA ARG A 114 8.51 -7.14 -4.08
C ARG A 114 7.46 -6.36 -3.28
N ALA A 115 6.17 -6.57 -3.58
CA ALA A 115 5.08 -6.02 -2.79
C ALA A 115 5.28 -6.36 -1.31
N CYS A 116 5.13 -5.37 -0.45
CA CYS A 116 5.43 -5.47 0.97
C CYS A 116 4.52 -4.58 1.81
N ALA A 117 4.57 -4.76 3.12
CA ALA A 117 3.89 -3.90 4.06
C ALA A 117 4.71 -3.71 5.34
N ALA A 118 4.50 -2.59 5.99
CA ALA A 118 5.17 -2.25 7.22
C ALA A 118 4.28 -1.37 8.13
N LEU A 119 4.70 -1.27 9.38
CA LEU A 119 4.23 -0.26 10.32
C LEU A 119 5.28 0.83 10.45
N TYR A 120 4.85 2.07 10.44
CA TYR A 120 5.68 3.21 10.79
C TYR A 120 4.85 4.27 11.53
N ASN A 121 5.35 4.73 12.66
CA ASN A 121 4.70 5.73 13.51
C ASN A 121 3.22 5.40 13.82
N GLY A 122 2.92 4.11 14.03
CA GLY A 122 1.59 3.61 14.34
C GLY A 122 0.60 3.65 13.17
N LYS A 123 1.08 3.62 11.93
CA LYS A 123 0.27 3.56 10.72
C LYS A 123 0.72 2.42 9.83
N TYR A 124 -0.21 1.84 9.11
CA TYR A 124 0.09 0.83 8.09
C TYR A 124 0.54 1.48 6.79
N ILE A 125 1.54 0.89 6.17
CA ILE A 125 2.01 1.23 4.83
C ILE A 125 1.99 -0.05 3.99
N PHE A 126 1.24 -0.04 2.87
CA PHE A 126 1.16 -1.16 1.93
C PHE A 126 1.73 -0.73 0.59
N ALA A 127 2.76 -1.42 0.11
CA ALA A 127 3.37 -1.19 -1.19
C ALA A 127 2.87 -2.22 -2.21
N LEU A 128 2.11 -1.75 -3.17
CA LEU A 128 1.47 -2.56 -4.21
C LEU A 128 2.22 -2.40 -5.54
N PRO A 129 2.12 -3.38 -6.45
CA PRO A 129 2.64 -3.23 -7.80
C PRO A 129 2.03 -2.05 -8.54
N GLY A 130 2.73 -1.59 -9.59
CA GLY A 130 2.24 -0.51 -10.46
C GLY A 130 1.24 -0.96 -11.52
N SER A 131 0.93 -2.24 -11.65
CA SER A 131 0.00 -2.77 -12.64
C SER A 131 -1.44 -2.75 -12.16
N SER A 132 -2.39 -2.57 -13.09
CA SER A 132 -3.83 -2.62 -12.78
C SER A 132 -4.26 -3.97 -12.20
N GLY A 133 -3.72 -5.09 -12.72
CA GLY A 133 -3.98 -6.42 -12.19
C GLY A 133 -3.43 -6.61 -10.77
N GLY A 134 -2.21 -6.12 -10.51
CA GLY A 134 -1.57 -6.24 -9.20
C GLY A 134 -2.31 -5.48 -8.11
N VAL A 135 -2.76 -4.26 -8.37
CA VAL A 135 -3.53 -3.49 -7.36
C VAL A 135 -4.91 -4.08 -7.14
N THR A 136 -5.53 -4.65 -8.18
CA THR A 136 -6.81 -5.36 -8.07
C THR A 136 -6.66 -6.60 -7.21
N ASP A 137 -5.66 -7.43 -7.47
CA ASP A 137 -5.38 -8.64 -6.67
C ASP A 137 -5.11 -8.29 -5.20
N ALA A 138 -4.29 -7.27 -4.94
CA ALA A 138 -3.97 -6.84 -3.57
C ALA A 138 -5.20 -6.31 -2.83
N TRP A 139 -6.02 -5.51 -3.50
CA TRP A 139 -7.22 -4.96 -2.88
C TRP A 139 -8.27 -6.04 -2.64
N ASP A 140 -8.70 -6.73 -3.69
CA ASP A 140 -9.81 -7.68 -3.61
C ASP A 140 -9.46 -8.93 -2.79
N GLY A 141 -8.19 -9.36 -2.84
CA GLY A 141 -7.72 -10.53 -2.11
C GLY A 141 -7.30 -10.28 -0.67
N ILE A 142 -6.90 -9.04 -0.31
CA ILE A 142 -6.34 -8.75 1.01
C ILE A 142 -6.96 -7.51 1.63
N LEU A 143 -6.75 -6.32 1.05
CA LEU A 143 -7.04 -5.05 1.73
C LEU A 143 -8.52 -4.86 2.00
N LYS A 144 -9.39 -5.22 1.06
CA LYS A 144 -10.84 -5.19 1.22
C LYS A 144 -11.32 -5.91 2.50
N HIS A 145 -10.66 -7.02 2.83
CA HIS A 145 -10.99 -7.82 4.01
C HIS A 145 -10.29 -7.30 5.27
N GLN A 146 -9.01 -7.01 5.16
CA GLN A 146 -8.19 -6.63 6.30
C GLN A 146 -8.43 -5.18 6.78
N LEU A 147 -9.02 -4.34 5.95
CA LEU A 147 -9.46 -2.99 6.31
C LEU A 147 -10.95 -2.94 6.70
N ASP A 148 -11.65 -4.07 6.75
CA ASP A 148 -13.02 -4.17 7.27
C ASP A 148 -13.00 -4.65 8.73
N ILE A 149 -13.50 -3.81 9.66
CA ILE A 149 -13.60 -4.13 11.09
C ILE A 149 -14.45 -5.38 11.38
N ASN A 150 -15.35 -5.75 10.46
CA ASN A 150 -16.22 -6.90 10.61
C ASN A 150 -15.58 -8.22 10.14
N HIS A 151 -14.44 -8.15 9.45
CA HIS A 151 -13.75 -9.33 8.97
C HIS A 151 -13.20 -10.18 10.13
N LYS A 152 -13.45 -11.48 10.11
CA LYS A 152 -13.04 -12.44 11.15
C LYS A 152 -12.15 -13.55 10.53
N PRO A 153 -11.25 -14.13 11.34
CA PRO A 153 -11.10 -14.02 12.81
C PRO A 153 -10.39 -12.75 13.28
N CYS A 154 -9.60 -12.06 12.44
CA CYS A 154 -8.87 -10.83 12.79
C CYS A 154 -8.69 -9.94 11.56
N ASN A 155 -8.48 -8.66 11.80
CA ASN A 155 -8.24 -7.66 10.77
C ASN A 155 -7.30 -6.56 11.27
N PHE A 156 -6.74 -5.75 10.37
CA PHE A 156 -5.82 -4.69 10.75
C PHE A 156 -6.49 -3.55 11.52
N VAL A 157 -7.78 -3.29 11.29
CA VAL A 157 -8.51 -2.19 11.92
C VAL A 157 -8.65 -2.40 13.43
N GLU A 158 -8.86 -3.63 13.88
CA GLU A 158 -8.92 -3.97 15.32
C GLU A 158 -7.64 -3.59 16.08
N LEU A 159 -6.51 -3.51 15.39
CA LEU A 159 -5.22 -3.22 16.00
C LEU A 159 -4.88 -1.72 16.08
N PHE A 160 -5.63 -0.83 15.40
CA PHE A 160 -5.32 0.61 15.38
C PHE A 160 -5.09 1.21 16.76
N PRO A 161 -5.91 0.94 17.80
CA PRO A 161 -5.69 1.52 19.13
C PRO A 161 -4.40 1.06 19.80
N ARG A 162 -3.86 -0.08 19.36
CA ARG A 162 -2.72 -0.78 19.98
C ARG A 162 -1.40 -0.60 19.24
N LEU A 163 -1.40 0.01 18.05
CA LEU A 163 -0.19 0.10 17.21
C LEU A 163 0.96 0.89 17.85
N LYS A 164 0.66 1.75 18.82
CA LYS A 164 1.64 2.56 19.56
C LYS A 164 1.89 2.09 20.99
N GLU A 165 1.36 0.94 21.39
CA GLU A 165 1.66 0.35 22.71
C GLU A 165 3.17 0.10 22.83
N LYS A 166 3.71 0.39 24.04
CA LYS A 166 5.12 0.17 24.41
C LYS A 166 5.25 -1.02 25.32
#